data_8f80d766c605c743e170d26174add629
#
_entry.id   8f80d766c605c743e170d26174add629
#
_cell.length_a   1.000
_cell.length_b   1.000
_cell.length_c   1.000
_cell.angle_alpha   90.00
_cell.angle_beta   90.00
_cell.angle_gamma   90.00
#
_symmetry.space_group_name_H-M   'P 1'
#
loop_
_entity.id
_entity.type
_entity.pdbx_description
1 polymer ?
#
loop_
_entity_poly.entity_id
_entity_poly.type
_entity_poly.pdbx_seq_one_letter_code
_entity_poly.pdbx_strand_id
1 'polypeptide(L)'
;MGRKIVIVGAGAVGGYAGAHMVQAGEDVTFIDPWPEHVEHMRKQGLRVTHAMDVAEFSVPVRALHVTDAQLLSKEKPADIAFVCMKSYDTAWATTLIQQYLAPDGYVVSLQNCMNEETIAGIVGWGKTLGCIASSITVNLPAPGHIHRGAGKGGAAHTVFRAGEVHGRITPRAEEICRLVGYADSAKVTGNLWGERWSKLVANAMGNGLSACTGLTGGEMLQNEPIRRFAIRLGSEAIRVGQAHGYQLEEILHLPPETIALAGEGDEDAMRVCDDQRFRDSKRTASGQRPSMGQDMQKGRRTEIEFLNGLVVREGEKVGLTCRANAALTDIVKRVERNELRPDPRHISELRLN
;
A
#
# COMPACT_ATOMS: atom_id res chain seq x y z
N MET A 1 -12.77 -29.67 -1.55
CA MET A 1 -11.88 -29.15 -0.49
C MET A 1 -11.60 -27.68 -0.81
N GLY A 2 -11.66 -26.80 0.19
CA GLY A 2 -11.33 -25.39 0.02
C GLY A 2 -9.90 -25.15 -0.44
N ARG A 3 -9.60 -23.95 -0.92
CA ARG A 3 -8.23 -23.50 -1.24
C ARG A 3 -7.44 -23.32 0.07
N LYS A 4 -6.19 -23.73 0.07
CA LYS A 4 -5.26 -23.40 1.16
C LYS A 4 -4.63 -22.04 0.87
N ILE A 5 -4.87 -21.10 1.76
CA ILE A 5 -4.39 -19.72 1.64
C ILE A 5 -3.30 -19.48 2.68
N VAL A 6 -2.20 -18.88 2.26
CA VAL A 6 -1.14 -18.43 3.17
C VAL A 6 -0.97 -16.92 3.02
N ILE A 7 -0.96 -16.21 4.14
CA ILE A 7 -0.69 -14.75 4.18
C ILE A 7 0.66 -14.53 4.84
N VAL A 8 1.63 -14.06 4.06
CA VAL A 8 2.95 -13.66 4.57
C VAL A 8 2.91 -12.17 4.88
N GLY A 9 2.92 -11.86 6.16
CA GLY A 9 2.71 -10.54 6.73
C GLY A 9 1.30 -10.35 7.29
N ALA A 10 1.12 -10.66 8.57
CA ALA A 10 -0.14 -10.46 9.30
C ALA A 10 -0.30 -9.02 9.84
N GLY A 11 0.39 -8.06 9.23
CA GLY A 11 0.29 -6.65 9.55
C GLY A 11 -1.11 -6.07 9.30
N ALA A 12 -1.22 -4.74 9.27
CA ALA A 12 -2.52 -4.07 9.19
C ALA A 12 -3.40 -4.55 8.02
N VAL A 13 -2.87 -4.58 6.80
CA VAL A 13 -3.66 -4.96 5.61
C VAL A 13 -3.84 -6.48 5.52
N GLY A 14 -2.76 -7.26 5.66
CA GLY A 14 -2.82 -8.72 5.58
C GLY A 14 -3.63 -9.32 6.71
N GLY A 15 -3.46 -8.80 7.95
CA GLY A 15 -4.27 -9.19 9.10
C GLY A 15 -5.75 -8.86 8.92
N TYR A 16 -6.06 -7.66 8.40
CA TYR A 16 -7.44 -7.24 8.14
C TYR A 16 -8.14 -8.15 7.11
N ALA A 17 -7.54 -8.28 5.93
CA ALA A 17 -8.12 -9.12 4.86
C ALA A 17 -8.24 -10.59 5.29
N GLY A 18 -7.16 -11.13 5.89
CA GLY A 18 -7.13 -12.52 6.32
C GLY A 18 -8.08 -12.85 7.47
N ALA A 19 -8.27 -11.95 8.44
CA ALA A 19 -9.25 -12.14 9.52
C ALA A 19 -10.68 -12.28 8.97
N HIS A 20 -11.04 -11.45 7.98
CA HIS A 20 -12.34 -11.58 7.30
C HIS A 20 -12.47 -12.86 6.47
N MET A 21 -11.40 -13.32 5.82
CA MET A 21 -11.37 -14.61 5.13
C MET A 21 -11.61 -15.77 6.10
N VAL A 22 -10.91 -15.77 7.25
CA VAL A 22 -11.11 -16.79 8.30
C VAL A 22 -12.53 -16.74 8.87
N GLN A 23 -13.06 -15.54 9.12
CA GLN A 23 -14.45 -15.37 9.59
C GLN A 23 -15.46 -15.93 8.59
N ALA A 24 -15.16 -15.87 7.30
CA ALA A 24 -15.98 -16.45 6.22
C ALA A 24 -15.76 -17.96 6.02
N GLY A 25 -14.88 -18.61 6.79
CA GLY A 25 -14.64 -20.05 6.75
C GLY A 25 -13.55 -20.51 5.79
N GLU A 26 -12.71 -19.60 5.26
CA GLU A 26 -11.58 -19.97 4.41
C GLU A 26 -10.42 -20.55 5.24
N ASP A 27 -9.66 -21.48 4.64
CA ASP A 27 -8.46 -22.08 5.25
C ASP A 27 -7.25 -21.17 5.10
N VAL A 28 -7.02 -20.32 6.10
CA VAL A 28 -5.95 -19.29 6.10
C VAL A 28 -4.91 -19.59 7.16
N THR A 29 -3.64 -19.62 6.76
CA THR A 29 -2.47 -19.63 7.65
C THR A 29 -1.72 -18.32 7.53
N PHE A 30 -1.44 -17.67 8.65
CA PHE A 30 -0.62 -16.46 8.70
C PHE A 30 0.83 -16.80 8.99
N ILE A 31 1.77 -16.08 8.33
CA ILE A 31 3.20 -16.10 8.67
C ILE A 31 3.62 -14.67 8.96
N ASP A 32 4.24 -14.43 10.12
CA ASP A 32 4.71 -13.08 10.47
C ASP A 32 6.06 -13.16 11.21
N PRO A 33 6.97 -12.19 11.00
CA PRO A 33 8.25 -12.16 11.68
C PRO A 33 8.20 -11.57 13.10
N TRP A 34 7.10 -10.97 13.53
CA TRP A 34 6.97 -10.35 14.84
C TRP A 34 6.51 -11.37 15.91
N PRO A 35 7.42 -11.84 16.80
CA PRO A 35 7.11 -12.94 17.72
C PRO A 35 5.91 -12.69 18.62
N GLU A 36 5.81 -11.48 19.21
CA GLU A 36 4.73 -11.15 20.14
C GLU A 36 3.37 -11.12 19.44
N HIS A 37 3.34 -10.69 18.18
CA HIS A 37 2.14 -10.70 17.36
C HIS A 37 1.70 -12.14 17.05
N VAL A 38 2.63 -12.99 16.64
CA VAL A 38 2.35 -14.42 16.38
C VAL A 38 1.86 -15.14 17.63
N GLU A 39 2.51 -14.94 18.77
CA GLU A 39 2.10 -15.57 20.04
C GLU A 39 0.71 -15.09 20.48
N HIS A 40 0.40 -13.80 20.31
CA HIS A 40 -0.94 -13.30 20.58
C HIS A 40 -1.98 -13.96 19.67
N MET A 41 -1.71 -14.01 18.36
CA MET A 41 -2.60 -14.65 17.39
C MET A 41 -2.87 -16.11 17.69
N ARG A 42 -1.84 -16.86 18.12
CA ARG A 42 -1.98 -18.27 18.52
C ARG A 42 -2.89 -18.46 19.73
N LYS A 43 -2.78 -17.58 20.72
CA LYS A 43 -3.46 -17.72 22.03
C LYS A 43 -4.86 -17.11 22.01
N GLN A 44 -5.05 -15.99 21.32
CA GLN A 44 -6.23 -15.14 21.43
C GLN A 44 -6.90 -14.85 20.05
N GLY A 45 -6.26 -15.23 18.96
CA GLY A 45 -6.73 -14.93 17.61
C GLY A 45 -6.43 -13.49 17.16
N LEU A 46 -7.12 -13.06 16.11
CA LEU A 46 -7.09 -11.69 15.61
C LEU A 46 -8.38 -10.96 15.98
N ARG A 47 -8.23 -9.81 16.64
CA ARG A 47 -9.32 -8.88 16.93
C ARG A 47 -9.35 -7.79 15.87
N VAL A 48 -10.52 -7.54 15.29
CA VAL A 48 -10.75 -6.45 14.33
C VAL A 48 -11.73 -5.46 14.91
N THR A 49 -11.32 -4.19 15.00
CA THR A 49 -12.14 -3.07 15.49
C THR A 49 -12.28 -2.00 14.42
N HIS A 50 -13.32 -1.19 14.52
CA HIS A 50 -13.62 -0.13 13.57
C HIS A 50 -13.89 1.20 14.30
N ALA A 51 -13.56 2.31 13.66
CA ALA A 51 -13.86 3.66 14.18
C ALA A 51 -15.34 4.07 14.04
N MET A 52 -16.13 3.31 13.27
CA MET A 52 -17.55 3.57 12.96
C MET A 52 -18.37 2.39 13.49
N ASP A 53 -19.70 2.51 13.48
CA ASP A 53 -20.67 1.50 13.95
C ASP A 53 -20.67 0.22 13.06
N VAL A 54 -19.51 -0.35 12.87
CA VAL A 54 -19.32 -1.67 12.25
C VAL A 54 -19.01 -2.66 13.37
N ALA A 55 -19.67 -3.81 13.37
CA ALA A 55 -19.48 -4.83 14.38
C ALA A 55 -18.01 -5.24 14.49
N GLU A 56 -17.46 -5.11 15.71
CA GLU A 56 -16.15 -5.66 16.06
C GLU A 56 -16.23 -7.18 16.13
N PHE A 57 -15.16 -7.86 15.80
CA PHE A 57 -15.09 -9.31 15.96
C PHE A 57 -13.69 -9.78 16.34
N SER A 58 -13.64 -10.98 16.90
CA SER A 58 -12.39 -11.72 17.12
C SER A 58 -12.54 -13.09 16.49
N VAL A 59 -11.49 -13.58 15.84
CA VAL A 59 -11.50 -14.87 15.16
C VAL A 59 -10.22 -15.65 15.53
N PRO A 60 -10.36 -16.93 15.93
CA PRO A 60 -9.20 -17.78 16.12
C PRO A 60 -8.50 -18.00 14.77
N VAL A 61 -7.18 -17.89 14.77
CA VAL A 61 -6.38 -18.01 13.55
C VAL A 61 -5.21 -18.96 13.74
N ARG A 62 -4.79 -19.57 12.65
CA ARG A 62 -3.53 -20.29 12.61
C ARG A 62 -2.41 -19.33 12.25
N ALA A 63 -1.43 -19.16 13.12
CA ALA A 63 -0.29 -18.28 12.94
C ALA A 63 1.03 -19.01 13.12
N LEU A 64 1.98 -18.79 12.23
CA LEU A 64 3.34 -19.30 12.25
C LEU A 64 4.32 -18.14 12.34
N HIS A 65 5.31 -18.24 13.20
CA HIS A 65 6.48 -17.40 13.10
C HIS A 65 7.31 -17.82 11.88
N VAL A 66 8.08 -16.92 11.30
CA VAL A 66 8.88 -17.23 10.10
C VAL A 66 9.80 -18.43 10.29
N THR A 67 10.28 -18.68 11.50
CA THR A 67 11.10 -19.86 11.86
C THR A 67 10.33 -21.18 11.83
N ASP A 68 9.00 -21.12 11.89
CA ASP A 68 8.12 -22.30 11.90
C ASP A 68 7.56 -22.60 10.51
N ALA A 69 7.90 -21.81 9.49
CA ALA A 69 7.34 -21.94 8.14
C ALA A 69 7.56 -23.33 7.53
N GLN A 70 8.64 -24.03 7.89
CA GLN A 70 8.90 -25.42 7.47
C GLN A 70 7.80 -26.42 7.86
N LEU A 71 6.94 -26.10 8.83
CA LEU A 71 5.79 -26.95 9.16
C LEU A 71 4.83 -27.12 7.97
N LEU A 72 4.81 -26.14 7.07
CA LEU A 72 4.00 -26.20 5.85
C LEU A 72 4.41 -27.36 4.90
N SER A 73 5.65 -27.83 4.99
CA SER A 73 6.12 -28.97 4.18
C SER A 73 5.42 -30.30 4.51
N LYS A 74 4.78 -30.37 5.69
CA LYS A 74 4.04 -31.55 6.16
C LYS A 74 2.56 -31.52 5.84
N GLU A 75 2.11 -30.53 5.10
CA GLU A 75 0.71 -30.23 4.84
C GLU A 75 0.41 -30.13 3.33
N LYS A 76 -0.87 -29.99 2.97
CA LYS A 76 -1.26 -29.64 1.61
C LYS A 76 -0.52 -28.36 1.19
N PRO A 77 0.13 -28.33 0.01
CA PRO A 77 0.73 -27.11 -0.50
C PRO A 77 -0.26 -25.95 -0.62
N ALA A 78 0.23 -24.72 -0.52
CA ALA A 78 -0.58 -23.52 -0.62
C ALA A 78 -1.07 -23.30 -2.07
N ASP A 79 -2.37 -23.15 -2.23
CA ASP A 79 -2.96 -22.83 -3.54
C ASP A 79 -2.79 -21.31 -3.83
N ILE A 80 -2.88 -20.48 -2.79
CA ILE A 80 -2.80 -19.02 -2.89
C ILE A 80 -1.91 -18.49 -1.78
N ALA A 81 -0.91 -17.67 -2.14
CA ALA A 81 -0.09 -16.96 -1.18
C ALA A 81 -0.24 -15.45 -1.35
N PHE A 82 -0.68 -14.75 -0.31
CA PHE A 82 -0.66 -13.28 -0.27
C PHE A 82 0.64 -12.79 0.34
N VAL A 83 1.37 -11.94 -0.36
CA VAL A 83 2.49 -11.19 0.20
C VAL A 83 1.95 -9.82 0.63
N CYS A 84 1.97 -9.59 1.95
CA CYS A 84 1.44 -8.39 2.61
C CYS A 84 2.51 -7.68 3.45
N MET A 85 3.77 -7.96 3.18
CA MET A 85 4.92 -7.34 3.83
C MET A 85 5.17 -5.92 3.31
N LYS A 86 6.03 -5.17 3.96
CA LYS A 86 6.57 -3.93 3.40
C LYS A 86 7.39 -4.24 2.13
N SER A 87 7.45 -3.30 1.20
CA SER A 87 8.05 -3.53 -0.13
C SER A 87 9.51 -4.02 -0.07
N TYR A 88 10.29 -3.56 0.91
CA TYR A 88 11.68 -4.01 1.11
C TYR A 88 11.80 -5.47 1.55
N ASP A 89 10.72 -6.10 1.98
CA ASP A 89 10.66 -7.49 2.42
C ASP A 89 10.07 -8.44 1.35
N THR A 90 9.62 -7.92 0.21
CA THR A 90 8.92 -8.69 -0.83
C THR A 90 9.74 -9.88 -1.32
N ALA A 91 11.03 -9.68 -1.58
CA ALA A 91 11.88 -10.73 -2.15
C ALA A 91 12.01 -11.92 -1.19
N TRP A 92 12.36 -11.69 0.09
CA TRP A 92 12.50 -12.80 1.03
C TRP A 92 11.17 -13.48 1.34
N ALA A 93 10.08 -12.71 1.47
CA ALA A 93 8.75 -13.26 1.73
C ALA A 93 8.28 -14.17 0.58
N THR A 94 8.53 -13.76 -0.66
CA THR A 94 8.22 -14.56 -1.85
C THR A 94 9.11 -15.81 -1.93
N THR A 95 10.42 -15.68 -1.67
CA THR A 95 11.36 -16.80 -1.64
C THR A 95 11.00 -17.82 -0.55
N LEU A 96 10.56 -17.35 0.62
CA LEU A 96 10.09 -18.20 1.69
C LEU A 96 8.89 -19.04 1.23
N ILE A 97 7.85 -18.38 0.69
CA ILE A 97 6.58 -19.05 0.42
C ILE A 97 6.60 -19.91 -0.85
N GLN A 98 7.45 -19.58 -1.84
CA GLN A 98 7.49 -20.35 -3.10
C GLN A 98 7.74 -21.84 -2.87
N GLN A 99 8.49 -22.21 -1.82
CA GLN A 99 8.82 -23.60 -1.49
C GLN A 99 7.60 -24.44 -1.09
N TYR A 100 6.53 -23.77 -0.68
CA TYR A 100 5.30 -24.38 -0.16
C TYR A 100 4.10 -24.18 -1.08
N LEU A 101 4.31 -23.59 -2.27
CA LEU A 101 3.24 -23.42 -3.25
C LEU A 101 2.91 -24.75 -3.95
N ALA A 102 1.63 -24.95 -4.20
CA ALA A 102 1.17 -26.01 -5.11
C ALA A 102 1.74 -25.80 -6.53
N PRO A 103 1.83 -26.85 -7.35
CA PRO A 103 2.29 -26.70 -8.74
C PRO A 103 1.53 -25.61 -9.52
N ASP A 104 0.21 -25.53 -9.33
CA ASP A 104 -0.67 -24.50 -9.92
C ASP A 104 -0.95 -23.34 -8.98
N GLY A 105 -0.27 -23.29 -7.82
CA GLY A 105 -0.39 -22.20 -6.84
C GLY A 105 0.23 -20.91 -7.34
N TYR A 106 -0.26 -19.79 -6.83
CA TYR A 106 0.17 -18.45 -7.25
C TYR A 106 0.31 -17.47 -6.09
N VAL A 107 1.04 -16.39 -6.35
CA VAL A 107 1.33 -15.33 -5.37
C VAL A 107 0.59 -14.05 -5.74
N VAL A 108 0.00 -13.42 -4.74
CA VAL A 108 -0.74 -12.16 -4.88
C VAL A 108 -0.03 -11.08 -4.08
N SER A 109 0.39 -10.00 -4.75
CA SER A 109 0.87 -8.80 -4.06
C SER A 109 -0.31 -8.02 -3.49
N LEU A 110 -0.51 -8.06 -2.17
CA LEU A 110 -1.45 -7.18 -1.47
C LEU A 110 -0.68 -6.12 -0.69
N GLN A 111 0.17 -5.41 -1.41
CA GLN A 111 1.12 -4.42 -0.87
C GLN A 111 0.86 -3.04 -1.47
N ASN A 112 1.45 -2.00 -0.89
CA ASN A 112 1.65 -0.73 -1.57
C ASN A 112 2.77 -0.85 -2.62
N CYS A 113 3.05 0.20 -3.34
CA CYS A 113 4.13 0.28 -4.33
C CYS A 113 3.95 -0.69 -5.53
N MET A 114 5.05 -1.00 -6.21
CA MET A 114 5.11 -1.84 -7.41
C MET A 114 5.98 -3.06 -7.09
N ASN A 115 5.39 -4.16 -6.65
CA ASN A 115 6.14 -5.33 -6.17
C ASN A 115 5.98 -6.56 -7.06
N GLU A 116 5.10 -6.51 -8.06
CA GLU A 116 4.78 -7.64 -8.92
C GLU A 116 5.99 -8.12 -9.71
N GLU A 117 6.87 -7.20 -10.18
CA GLU A 117 8.12 -7.57 -10.87
C GLU A 117 9.07 -8.33 -9.96
N THR A 118 9.20 -7.93 -8.70
CA THR A 118 10.03 -8.63 -7.71
C THR A 118 9.49 -10.04 -7.45
N ILE A 119 8.17 -10.16 -7.30
CA ILE A 119 7.51 -11.47 -7.13
C ILE A 119 7.72 -12.33 -8.37
N ALA A 120 7.47 -11.77 -9.55
CA ALA A 120 7.61 -12.49 -10.82
C ALA A 120 9.05 -12.96 -11.10
N GLY A 121 10.05 -12.20 -10.65
CA GLY A 121 11.46 -12.60 -10.72
C GLY A 121 11.78 -13.86 -9.91
N ILE A 122 10.91 -14.22 -8.94
CA ILE A 122 11.11 -15.38 -8.06
C ILE A 122 10.21 -16.55 -8.47
N VAL A 123 8.90 -16.32 -8.66
CA VAL A 123 7.93 -17.39 -8.95
C VAL A 123 7.52 -17.47 -10.41
N GLY A 124 7.94 -16.52 -11.24
CA GLY A 124 7.55 -16.37 -12.64
C GLY A 124 6.25 -15.54 -12.82
N TRP A 125 6.15 -14.86 -13.98
CA TRP A 125 5.01 -14.02 -14.33
C TRP A 125 3.68 -14.78 -14.32
N GLY A 126 3.69 -16.04 -14.75
CA GLY A 126 2.51 -16.90 -14.77
C GLY A 126 1.92 -17.21 -13.39
N LYS A 127 2.68 -17.01 -12.32
CA LYS A 127 2.24 -17.22 -10.93
C LYS A 127 2.07 -15.93 -10.14
N THR A 128 2.08 -14.77 -10.79
CA THR A 128 2.04 -13.46 -10.13
C THR A 128 0.74 -12.74 -10.45
N LEU A 129 0.04 -12.26 -9.41
CA LEU A 129 -1.11 -11.37 -9.50
C LEU A 129 -0.90 -10.17 -8.60
N GLY A 130 -1.60 -9.06 -8.91
CA GLY A 130 -1.66 -7.89 -8.06
C GLY A 130 -3.05 -7.72 -7.41
N CYS A 131 -3.05 -7.24 -6.19
CA CYS A 131 -4.25 -6.78 -5.49
C CYS A 131 -3.97 -5.44 -4.82
N ILE A 132 -4.67 -4.42 -5.25
CA ILE A 132 -4.54 -3.04 -4.75
C ILE A 132 -5.56 -2.84 -3.65
N ALA A 133 -5.15 -2.31 -2.50
CA ALA A 133 -6.05 -1.85 -1.45
C ALA A 133 -6.01 -0.33 -1.36
N SER A 134 -7.10 0.36 -1.66
CA SER A 134 -7.20 1.82 -1.67
C SER A 134 -8.20 2.32 -0.62
N SER A 135 -7.92 3.48 0.00
CA SER A 135 -8.83 4.13 0.97
C SER A 135 -9.25 3.22 2.15
N ILE A 136 -8.41 2.27 2.54
CA ILE A 136 -8.76 1.28 3.56
C ILE A 136 -8.46 1.75 5.00
N THR A 137 -7.46 2.59 5.19
CA THR A 137 -7.03 3.15 6.50
C THR A 137 -7.06 2.13 7.64
N VAL A 138 -6.16 1.16 7.59
CA VAL A 138 -5.99 0.16 8.65
C VAL A 138 -4.66 0.35 9.35
N ASN A 139 -4.62 0.02 10.64
CA ASN A 139 -3.40 0.00 11.44
C ASN A 139 -3.35 -1.22 12.36
N LEU A 140 -2.18 -1.50 12.91
CA LEU A 140 -1.91 -2.53 13.90
C LEU A 140 -1.43 -1.82 15.17
N PRO A 141 -2.35 -1.43 16.09
CA PRO A 141 -2.00 -0.67 17.29
C PRO A 141 -1.31 -1.53 18.36
N ALA A 142 -1.59 -2.83 18.41
CA ALA A 142 -1.02 -3.77 19.34
C ALA A 142 -0.97 -5.19 18.73
N PRO A 143 -0.19 -6.14 19.28
CA PRO A 143 -0.21 -7.54 18.87
C PRO A 143 -1.65 -8.09 18.83
N GLY A 144 -2.01 -8.77 17.72
CA GLY A 144 -3.32 -9.38 17.53
C GLY A 144 -4.49 -8.41 17.34
N HIS A 145 -4.26 -7.09 17.29
CA HIS A 145 -5.31 -6.09 17.19
C HIS A 145 -5.18 -5.26 15.89
N ILE A 146 -6.13 -5.45 14.98
CA ILE A 146 -6.26 -4.66 13.76
C ILE A 146 -7.36 -3.62 13.97
N HIS A 147 -7.07 -2.36 13.66
CA HIS A 147 -8.03 -1.27 13.74
C HIS A 147 -8.24 -0.63 12.37
N ARG A 148 -9.50 -0.49 11.95
CA ARG A 148 -9.88 0.25 10.76
C ARG A 148 -10.42 1.63 11.11
N GLY A 149 -9.70 2.67 10.68
CA GLY A 149 -10.03 4.08 10.97
C GLY A 149 -10.99 4.72 9.97
N ALA A 150 -11.31 4.07 8.84
CA ALA A 150 -12.24 4.57 7.83
C ALA A 150 -13.46 3.66 7.70
N GLY A 151 -14.59 4.21 7.27
CA GLY A 151 -15.78 3.44 6.92
C GLY A 151 -15.51 2.43 5.79
N LYS A 152 -16.41 1.44 5.64
CA LYS A 152 -16.34 0.52 4.50
C LYS A 152 -16.67 1.27 3.20
N GLY A 153 -16.04 0.86 2.09
CA GLY A 153 -16.28 1.44 0.76
C GLY A 153 -17.69 1.12 0.26
N GLY A 154 -18.12 -0.12 0.43
CA GLY A 154 -19.44 -0.58 0.02
C GLY A 154 -19.76 -0.22 -1.43
N ALA A 155 -20.88 0.46 -1.66
CA ALA A 155 -21.26 0.96 -2.98
C ALA A 155 -20.63 2.33 -3.33
N ALA A 156 -20.05 3.04 -2.36
CA ALA A 156 -19.53 4.39 -2.59
C ALA A 156 -18.18 4.39 -3.33
N HIS A 157 -17.31 3.43 -3.04
CA HIS A 157 -16.04 3.27 -3.75
C HIS A 157 -15.49 1.85 -3.61
N THR A 158 -14.72 1.42 -4.59
CA THR A 158 -14.06 0.12 -4.58
C THR A 158 -12.77 0.18 -3.78
N VAL A 159 -12.68 -0.63 -2.73
CA VAL A 159 -11.50 -0.71 -1.85
C VAL A 159 -10.44 -1.63 -2.43
N PHE A 160 -10.82 -2.83 -2.90
CA PHE A 160 -9.88 -3.78 -3.46
C PHE A 160 -10.02 -3.91 -4.98
N ARG A 161 -8.89 -3.98 -5.67
CA ARG A 161 -8.84 -4.26 -7.10
C ARG A 161 -7.81 -5.35 -7.35
N ALA A 162 -8.25 -6.49 -7.87
CA ALA A 162 -7.35 -7.59 -8.22
C ALA A 162 -7.24 -7.74 -9.73
N GLY A 163 -6.04 -7.98 -10.21
CA GLY A 163 -5.80 -8.12 -11.63
C GLY A 163 -4.56 -8.95 -11.96
N GLU A 164 -4.57 -9.46 -13.17
CA GLU A 164 -3.45 -10.16 -13.77
C GLU A 164 -2.42 -9.15 -14.28
N VAL A 165 -1.15 -9.53 -14.18
CA VAL A 165 -0.04 -8.73 -14.71
C VAL A 165 -0.09 -8.53 -16.23
N HIS A 166 -0.79 -9.43 -16.94
CA HIS A 166 -0.99 -9.34 -18.40
C HIS A 166 -2.31 -8.64 -18.79
N GLY A 167 -3.10 -8.13 -17.84
CA GLY A 167 -4.31 -7.33 -18.07
C GLY A 167 -5.58 -8.11 -18.48
N ARG A 168 -5.55 -9.46 -18.56
CA ARG A 168 -6.76 -10.25 -18.88
C ARG A 168 -7.58 -10.50 -17.62
N ILE A 169 -8.90 -10.54 -17.77
CA ILE A 169 -9.81 -11.01 -16.72
C ILE A 169 -9.75 -12.54 -16.69
N THR A 170 -9.47 -13.11 -15.52
CA THR A 170 -9.32 -14.55 -15.33
C THR A 170 -10.07 -15.05 -14.10
N PRO A 171 -10.45 -16.35 -14.05
CA PRO A 171 -11.12 -16.92 -12.87
C PRO A 171 -10.32 -16.76 -11.57
N ARG A 172 -8.97 -16.76 -11.61
CA ARG A 172 -8.17 -16.58 -10.40
C ARG A 172 -8.17 -15.11 -9.93
N ALA A 173 -8.25 -14.11 -10.82
CA ALA A 173 -8.46 -12.72 -10.42
C ALA A 173 -9.86 -12.51 -9.80
N GLU A 174 -10.90 -13.17 -10.33
CA GLU A 174 -12.23 -13.19 -9.73
C GLU A 174 -12.22 -13.88 -8.35
N GLU A 175 -11.48 -14.98 -8.20
CA GLU A 175 -11.30 -15.67 -6.92
C GLU A 175 -10.65 -14.75 -5.87
N ILE A 176 -9.62 -13.99 -6.24
CA ILE A 176 -9.01 -13.01 -5.32
C ILE A 176 -10.01 -11.93 -4.94
N CYS A 177 -10.78 -11.39 -5.90
CA CYS A 177 -11.84 -10.41 -5.58
C CYS A 177 -12.88 -10.97 -4.62
N ARG A 178 -13.30 -12.23 -4.79
CA ARG A 178 -14.20 -12.90 -3.86
C ARG A 178 -13.61 -12.98 -2.45
N LEU A 179 -12.35 -13.37 -2.32
CA LEU A 179 -11.66 -13.52 -1.06
C LEU A 179 -11.48 -12.17 -0.32
N VAL A 180 -10.97 -11.15 -0.99
CA VAL A 180 -10.82 -9.82 -0.37
C VAL A 180 -12.17 -9.11 -0.20
N GLY A 181 -13.17 -9.51 -0.96
CA GLY A 181 -14.55 -9.04 -0.89
C GLY A 181 -15.23 -9.34 0.46
N TYR A 182 -14.77 -10.32 1.21
CA TYR A 182 -15.23 -10.54 2.59
C TYR A 182 -14.88 -9.35 3.51
N ALA A 183 -13.78 -8.69 3.24
CA ALA A 183 -13.34 -7.55 4.04
C ALA A 183 -13.99 -6.23 3.60
N ASP A 184 -14.10 -5.99 2.29
CA ASP A 184 -14.74 -4.80 1.71
C ASP A 184 -15.00 -4.97 0.20
N SER A 185 -15.59 -3.95 -0.43
CA SER A 185 -15.86 -3.91 -1.87
C SER A 185 -14.63 -4.27 -2.71
N ALA A 186 -14.82 -5.12 -3.70
CA ALA A 186 -13.76 -5.60 -4.56
C ALA A 186 -14.23 -5.68 -6.02
N LYS A 187 -13.33 -5.41 -6.96
CA LYS A 187 -13.55 -5.62 -8.39
C LYS A 187 -12.31 -6.18 -9.08
N VAL A 188 -12.53 -6.92 -10.16
CA VAL A 188 -11.44 -7.31 -11.06
C VAL A 188 -11.05 -6.12 -11.92
N THR A 189 -9.76 -5.96 -12.20
CA THR A 189 -9.25 -4.94 -13.12
C THR A 189 -8.45 -5.53 -14.26
N GLY A 190 -8.66 -5.00 -15.47
CA GLY A 190 -7.78 -5.22 -16.63
C GLY A 190 -6.66 -4.20 -16.73
N ASN A 191 -6.65 -3.19 -15.85
CA ASN A 191 -5.67 -2.09 -15.84
C ASN A 191 -4.83 -2.11 -14.55
N LEU A 192 -4.29 -3.27 -14.17
CA LEU A 192 -3.52 -3.43 -12.92
C LEU A 192 -2.42 -2.38 -12.79
N TRP A 193 -1.60 -2.20 -13.84
CA TRP A 193 -0.44 -1.30 -13.79
C TRP A 193 -0.83 0.17 -13.68
N GLY A 194 -1.84 0.61 -14.44
CA GLY A 194 -2.32 1.99 -14.38
C GLY A 194 -2.97 2.32 -13.02
N GLU A 195 -3.82 1.44 -12.49
CA GLU A 195 -4.44 1.62 -11.17
C GLU A 195 -3.39 1.56 -10.04
N ARG A 196 -2.40 0.66 -10.16
CA ARG A 196 -1.30 0.53 -9.20
C ARG A 196 -0.44 1.80 -9.19
N TRP A 197 -0.07 2.31 -10.37
CA TRP A 197 0.71 3.53 -10.48
C TRP A 197 -0.08 4.76 -10.03
N SER A 198 -1.36 4.88 -10.36
CA SER A 198 -2.22 5.97 -9.87
C SER A 198 -2.28 6.02 -8.34
N LYS A 199 -2.38 4.85 -7.69
CA LYS A 199 -2.27 4.77 -6.24
C LYS A 199 -0.88 5.13 -5.73
N LEU A 200 0.18 4.75 -6.43
CA LEU A 200 1.55 5.13 -6.09
C LEU A 200 1.72 6.64 -6.15
N VAL A 201 1.19 7.32 -7.18
CA VAL A 201 1.19 8.79 -7.27
C VAL A 201 0.51 9.42 -6.05
N ALA A 202 -0.70 8.98 -5.71
CA ALA A 202 -1.41 9.48 -4.53
C ALA A 202 -0.59 9.32 -3.24
N ASN A 203 0.09 8.18 -3.08
CA ASN A 203 0.97 7.92 -1.94
C ASN A 203 2.25 8.76 -1.96
N ALA A 204 2.86 8.97 -3.13
CA ALA A 204 4.05 9.81 -3.31
C ALA A 204 3.77 11.28 -2.95
N MET A 205 2.55 11.75 -3.20
CA MET A 205 2.09 13.10 -2.84
C MET A 205 1.89 13.32 -1.34
N GLY A 206 1.89 12.28 -0.50
CA GLY A 206 1.54 12.45 0.91
C GLY A 206 2.42 11.70 1.92
N ASN A 207 2.80 10.45 1.62
CA ASN A 207 3.41 9.58 2.63
C ASN A 207 4.79 10.08 3.10
N GLY A 208 5.67 10.43 2.16
CA GLY A 208 6.99 10.97 2.47
C GLY A 208 6.93 12.33 3.15
N LEU A 209 5.97 13.17 2.75
CA LEU A 209 5.74 14.48 3.38
C LEU A 209 5.37 14.32 4.87
N SER A 210 4.45 13.43 5.21
CA SER A 210 4.10 13.17 6.60
C SER A 210 5.29 12.65 7.41
N ALA A 211 6.15 11.82 6.81
CA ALA A 211 7.32 11.27 7.46
C ALA A 211 8.36 12.36 7.80
N CYS A 212 8.68 13.26 6.85
CA CYS A 212 9.71 14.27 7.05
C CYS A 212 9.25 15.53 7.77
N THR A 213 7.94 15.84 7.74
CA THR A 213 7.40 17.04 8.40
C THR A 213 6.83 16.76 9.80
N GLY A 214 6.47 15.50 10.08
CA GLY A 214 5.76 15.12 11.30
C GLY A 214 4.28 15.53 11.32
N LEU A 215 3.75 16.10 10.22
CA LEU A 215 2.37 16.57 10.13
C LEU A 215 1.39 15.42 9.83
N THR A 216 0.17 15.57 10.30
CA THR A 216 -0.99 14.75 9.91
C THR A 216 -1.45 15.07 8.48
N GLY A 217 -2.30 14.22 7.92
CA GLY A 217 -2.86 14.46 6.58
C GLY A 217 -3.59 15.80 6.47
N GLY A 218 -4.40 16.13 7.47
CA GLY A 218 -5.14 17.41 7.51
C GLY A 218 -4.22 18.64 7.61
N GLU A 219 -3.22 18.57 8.49
CA GLU A 219 -2.25 19.68 8.68
C GLU A 219 -1.42 19.92 7.40
N MET A 220 -1.00 18.87 6.70
CA MET A 220 -0.31 19.00 5.41
C MET A 220 -1.17 19.69 4.36
N LEU A 221 -2.45 19.34 4.30
CA LEU A 221 -3.40 19.93 3.34
C LEU A 221 -3.76 21.38 3.66
N GLN A 222 -3.64 21.83 4.92
CA GLN A 222 -3.81 23.21 5.31
C GLN A 222 -2.57 24.07 5.07
N ASN A 223 -1.39 23.46 4.97
CA ASN A 223 -0.12 24.14 4.74
C ASN A 223 0.12 24.34 3.23
N GLU A 224 -0.02 25.56 2.72
CA GLU A 224 0.07 25.85 1.29
C GLU A 224 1.41 25.43 0.65
N PRO A 225 2.59 25.78 1.18
CA PRO A 225 3.87 25.32 0.63
C PRO A 225 3.97 23.80 0.50
N ILE A 226 3.52 23.05 1.51
CA ILE A 226 3.54 21.58 1.51
C ILE A 226 2.53 21.04 0.49
N ARG A 227 1.34 21.62 0.42
CA ARG A 227 0.30 21.22 -0.52
C ARG A 227 0.73 21.42 -1.96
N ARG A 228 1.36 22.57 -2.29
CA ARG A 228 1.91 22.85 -3.62
C ARG A 228 3.09 21.94 -3.97
N PHE A 229 3.95 21.66 -3.00
CA PHE A 229 5.04 20.69 -3.21
C PHE A 229 4.52 19.28 -3.46
N ALA A 230 3.43 18.86 -2.77
CA ALA A 230 2.76 17.60 -3.05
C ALA A 230 2.27 17.48 -4.50
N ILE A 231 1.71 18.57 -5.05
CA ILE A 231 1.28 18.63 -6.46
C ILE A 231 2.47 18.42 -7.39
N ARG A 232 3.63 19.03 -7.09
CA ARG A 232 4.86 18.86 -7.88
C ARG A 232 5.38 17.42 -7.84
N LEU A 233 5.34 16.76 -6.67
CA LEU A 233 5.67 15.33 -6.54
C LEU A 233 4.76 14.47 -7.43
N GLY A 234 3.46 14.75 -7.41
CA GLY A 234 2.47 14.06 -8.24
C GLY A 234 2.69 14.27 -9.72
N SER A 235 3.00 15.48 -10.14
CA SER A 235 3.30 15.84 -11.54
C SER A 235 4.44 15.00 -12.11
N GLU A 236 5.59 14.97 -11.42
CA GLU A 236 6.74 14.14 -11.83
C GLU A 236 6.34 12.66 -11.94
N ALA A 237 5.64 12.13 -10.93
CA ALA A 237 5.23 10.72 -10.92
C ALA A 237 4.21 10.40 -12.04
N ILE A 238 3.31 11.32 -12.37
CA ILE A 238 2.37 11.17 -13.48
C ILE A 238 3.11 11.11 -14.82
N ARG A 239 4.03 12.02 -15.07
CA ARG A 239 4.81 12.03 -16.32
C ARG A 239 5.63 10.76 -16.51
N VAL A 240 6.20 10.23 -15.42
CA VAL A 240 6.89 8.94 -15.44
C VAL A 240 5.92 7.81 -15.81
N GLY A 241 4.75 7.74 -15.15
CA GLY A 241 3.75 6.72 -15.47
C GLY A 241 3.23 6.79 -16.91
N GLN A 242 2.99 7.98 -17.43
CA GLN A 242 2.59 8.21 -18.81
C GLN A 242 3.69 7.78 -19.81
N ALA A 243 4.96 8.09 -19.48
CA ALA A 243 6.09 7.68 -20.34
C ALA A 243 6.29 6.15 -20.35
N HIS A 244 5.91 5.42 -19.29
CA HIS A 244 5.83 3.97 -19.27
C HIS A 244 4.59 3.40 -19.98
N GLY A 245 3.68 4.25 -20.47
CA GLY A 245 2.45 3.83 -21.16
C GLY A 245 1.34 3.35 -20.20
N TYR A 246 1.41 3.67 -18.91
CA TYR A 246 0.35 3.32 -17.97
C TYR A 246 -0.90 4.18 -18.19
N GLN A 247 -2.06 3.54 -18.21
CA GLN A 247 -3.36 4.21 -18.25
C GLN A 247 -3.75 4.66 -16.84
N LEU A 248 -3.40 5.89 -16.49
CA LEU A 248 -3.63 6.43 -15.16
C LEU A 248 -5.11 6.72 -14.92
N GLU A 249 -5.57 6.36 -13.73
CA GLU A 249 -6.90 6.68 -13.22
C GLU A 249 -6.91 8.06 -12.56
N GLU A 250 -8.08 8.54 -12.20
CA GLU A 250 -8.26 9.75 -11.39
C GLU A 250 -7.48 9.64 -10.07
N ILE A 251 -6.76 10.69 -9.69
CA ILE A 251 -5.88 10.73 -8.52
C ILE A 251 -6.39 11.81 -7.56
N LEU A 252 -6.83 11.40 -6.37
CA LEU A 252 -7.30 12.33 -5.34
C LEU A 252 -8.39 13.29 -5.86
N HIS A 253 -9.34 12.75 -6.64
CA HIS A 253 -10.44 13.48 -7.27
C HIS A 253 -10.00 14.53 -8.32
N LEU A 254 -8.85 14.33 -8.94
CA LEU A 254 -8.30 15.17 -10.00
C LEU A 254 -7.86 14.33 -11.20
N PRO A 255 -8.13 14.79 -12.43
CA PRO A 255 -7.56 14.18 -13.62
C PRO A 255 -6.02 14.20 -13.54
N PRO A 256 -5.31 13.13 -13.93
CA PRO A 256 -3.85 13.09 -13.90
C PRO A 256 -3.21 14.27 -14.65
N GLU A 257 -3.73 14.62 -15.81
CA GLU A 257 -3.19 15.71 -16.62
C GLU A 257 -3.27 17.07 -15.92
N THR A 258 -4.35 17.34 -15.16
CA THR A 258 -4.46 18.58 -14.39
C THR A 258 -3.36 18.69 -13.33
N ILE A 259 -3.04 17.58 -12.64
CA ILE A 259 -1.95 17.57 -11.65
C ILE A 259 -0.58 17.73 -12.34
N ALA A 260 -0.40 17.10 -13.50
CA ALA A 260 0.84 17.17 -14.26
C ALA A 260 1.13 18.61 -14.71
N LEU A 261 0.17 19.27 -15.37
CA LEU A 261 0.28 20.66 -15.81
C LEU A 261 0.50 21.62 -14.65
N ALA A 262 -0.19 21.41 -13.52
CA ALA A 262 0.00 22.23 -12.31
C ALA A 262 1.45 22.20 -11.82
N GLY A 263 2.06 21.02 -11.76
CA GLY A 263 3.47 20.88 -11.33
C GLY A 263 4.48 21.41 -12.36
N GLU A 264 4.09 21.54 -13.62
CA GLU A 264 4.88 22.10 -14.72
C GLU A 264 4.80 23.64 -14.82
N GLY A 265 3.92 24.25 -14.00
CA GLY A 265 3.84 25.70 -13.89
C GLY A 265 2.60 26.34 -14.52
N ASP A 266 1.60 25.55 -14.95
CA ASP A 266 0.30 26.06 -15.35
C ASP A 266 -0.44 26.59 -14.11
N GLU A 267 -0.68 27.91 -14.07
CA GLU A 267 -1.26 28.58 -12.90
C GLU A 267 -2.74 28.24 -12.70
N ASP A 268 -3.49 28.03 -13.78
CA ASP A 268 -4.91 27.66 -13.71
C ASP A 268 -5.07 26.23 -13.20
N ALA A 269 -4.28 25.30 -13.71
CA ALA A 269 -4.23 23.93 -13.22
C ALA A 269 -3.77 23.89 -11.75
N MET A 270 -2.77 24.69 -11.38
CA MET A 270 -2.30 24.79 -10.00
C MET A 270 -3.41 25.28 -9.07
N ARG A 271 -4.17 26.31 -9.47
CA ARG A 271 -5.31 26.81 -8.69
C ARG A 271 -6.37 25.73 -8.50
N VAL A 272 -6.73 25.00 -9.56
CA VAL A 272 -7.71 23.91 -9.50
C VAL A 272 -7.24 22.81 -8.52
N CYS A 273 -5.98 22.39 -8.64
CA CYS A 273 -5.40 21.37 -7.76
C CYS A 273 -5.34 21.85 -6.30
N ASP A 274 -4.85 23.06 -6.06
CA ASP A 274 -4.70 23.62 -4.72
C ASP A 274 -6.05 23.76 -4.02
N ASP A 275 -7.05 24.28 -4.71
CA ASP A 275 -8.43 24.42 -4.20
C ASP A 275 -9.06 23.06 -3.87
N GLN A 276 -8.88 22.04 -4.73
CA GLN A 276 -9.39 20.69 -4.47
C GLN A 276 -8.71 20.09 -3.25
N ARG A 277 -7.40 20.15 -3.16
CA ARG A 277 -6.63 19.63 -2.03
C ARG A 277 -6.95 20.37 -0.72
N PHE A 278 -7.19 21.68 -0.77
CA PHE A 278 -7.65 22.43 0.39
C PHE A 278 -9.07 22.01 0.83
N ARG A 279 -9.98 21.75 -0.11
CA ARG A 279 -11.31 21.18 0.22
C ARG A 279 -11.20 19.82 0.89
N ASP A 280 -10.28 18.98 0.46
CA ASP A 280 -10.03 17.66 1.05
C ASP A 280 -9.58 17.77 2.52
N SER A 281 -8.89 18.85 2.91
CA SER A 281 -8.48 19.07 4.31
C SER A 281 -9.67 19.07 5.29
N LYS A 282 -10.83 19.53 4.84
CA LYS A 282 -12.07 19.58 5.64
C LYS A 282 -12.73 18.21 5.82
N ARG A 283 -12.36 17.23 4.97
CA ARG A 283 -12.90 15.86 4.98
C ARG A 283 -11.94 14.89 5.66
N THR A 284 -10.68 15.26 5.82
CA THR A 284 -9.67 14.41 6.43
C THR A 284 -9.87 14.38 7.95
N ALA A 285 -10.03 13.18 8.51
CA ALA A 285 -10.21 13.01 9.95
C ALA A 285 -9.03 13.60 10.74
N SER A 286 -9.34 14.30 11.82
CA SER A 286 -8.34 14.90 12.71
C SER A 286 -7.38 13.82 13.24
N GLY A 287 -6.09 14.09 13.19
CA GLY A 287 -5.06 13.18 13.72
C GLY A 287 -4.68 12.02 12.81
N GLN A 288 -5.36 11.79 11.68
CA GLN A 288 -5.01 10.71 10.77
C GLN A 288 -3.66 10.97 10.08
N ARG A 289 -2.74 10.00 10.21
CA ARG A 289 -1.43 10.05 9.56
C ARG A 289 -1.35 9.05 8.41
N PRO A 290 -0.74 9.43 7.28
CA PRO A 290 -0.31 8.49 6.26
C PRO A 290 0.60 7.40 6.82
N SER A 291 0.64 6.23 6.15
CA SER A 291 1.33 5.04 6.65
C SER A 291 2.82 5.27 6.96
N MET A 292 3.52 6.05 6.13
CA MET A 292 4.95 6.33 6.33
C MET A 292 5.18 7.26 7.54
N GLY A 293 4.29 8.20 7.80
CA GLY A 293 4.31 8.99 9.04
C GLY A 293 4.08 8.13 10.29
N GLN A 294 3.24 7.10 10.19
CA GLN A 294 3.05 6.11 11.27
C GLN A 294 4.31 5.26 11.48
N ASP A 295 4.98 4.82 10.40
CA ASP A 295 6.23 4.06 10.48
C ASP A 295 7.31 4.88 11.17
N MET A 296 7.45 6.16 10.80
CA MET A 296 8.41 7.09 11.41
C MET A 296 8.18 7.26 12.92
N GLN A 297 6.91 7.42 13.35
CA GLN A 297 6.58 7.52 14.79
C GLN A 297 6.89 6.24 15.56
N LYS A 298 6.83 5.08 14.89
CA LYS A 298 7.14 3.77 15.49
C LYS A 298 8.63 3.42 15.39
N GLY A 299 9.48 4.32 14.88
CA GLY A 299 10.90 4.06 14.63
C GLY A 299 11.14 2.92 13.63
N ARG A 300 10.22 2.71 12.69
CA ARG A 300 10.32 1.67 11.66
C ARG A 300 10.89 2.25 10.37
N ARG A 301 11.62 1.42 9.61
CA ARG A 301 12.03 1.75 8.24
C ARG A 301 10.81 2.10 7.40
N THR A 302 10.91 3.16 6.59
CA THR A 302 9.85 3.58 5.68
C THR A 302 9.98 2.92 4.29
N GLU A 303 8.95 3.11 3.46
CA GLU A 303 8.95 2.65 2.07
C GLU A 303 9.34 3.79 1.09
N ILE A 304 10.06 4.83 1.55
CA ILE A 304 10.36 6.00 0.72
C ILE A 304 11.10 5.62 -0.58
N GLU A 305 12.01 4.65 -0.53
CA GLU A 305 12.76 4.18 -1.69
C GLU A 305 11.88 3.41 -2.70
N PHE A 306 10.76 2.85 -2.25
CA PHE A 306 9.78 2.11 -3.07
C PHE A 306 8.60 2.97 -3.52
N LEU A 307 8.49 4.21 -3.04
CA LEU A 307 7.53 5.23 -3.47
C LEU A 307 8.24 6.32 -4.27
N ASN A 308 8.65 7.40 -3.61
CA ASN A 308 9.30 8.54 -4.28
C ASN A 308 10.64 8.14 -4.93
N GLY A 309 11.44 7.29 -4.28
CA GLY A 309 12.66 6.73 -4.86
C GLY A 309 12.39 5.85 -6.09
N LEU A 310 11.27 5.16 -6.16
CA LEU A 310 10.87 4.42 -7.36
C LEU A 310 10.55 5.37 -8.50
N VAL A 311 9.81 6.47 -8.26
CA VAL A 311 9.53 7.49 -9.27
C VAL A 311 10.83 8.02 -9.90
N VAL A 312 11.85 8.25 -9.08
CA VAL A 312 13.17 8.70 -9.57
C VAL A 312 13.81 7.65 -10.49
N ARG A 313 13.89 6.40 -10.03
CA ARG A 313 14.52 5.31 -10.82
C ARG A 313 13.77 5.01 -12.11
N GLU A 314 12.45 4.99 -12.06
CA GLU A 314 11.64 4.77 -13.26
C GLU A 314 11.66 5.97 -14.21
N GLY A 315 11.78 7.19 -13.67
CA GLY A 315 12.00 8.40 -14.45
C GLY A 315 13.31 8.35 -15.24
N GLU A 316 14.40 7.94 -14.60
CA GLU A 316 15.71 7.79 -15.25
C GLU A 316 15.65 6.83 -16.45
N LYS A 317 14.91 5.72 -16.35
CA LYS A 317 14.73 4.73 -17.44
C LYS A 317 14.05 5.33 -18.68
N VAL A 318 13.22 6.35 -18.49
CA VAL A 318 12.47 7.00 -19.58
C VAL A 318 12.97 8.42 -19.88
N GLY A 319 14.16 8.78 -19.36
CA GLY A 319 14.82 10.06 -19.63
C GLY A 319 14.20 11.27 -18.91
N LEU A 320 13.45 11.05 -17.85
CA LEU A 320 12.83 12.11 -17.03
C LEU A 320 13.57 12.32 -15.72
N THR A 321 13.81 13.59 -15.37
CA THR A 321 14.44 13.97 -14.11
C THR A 321 13.38 14.33 -13.07
N CYS A 322 13.31 13.58 -11.97
CA CYS A 322 12.32 13.74 -10.90
C CYS A 322 12.95 14.42 -9.67
N ARG A 323 13.23 15.73 -9.75
CA ARG A 323 13.98 16.49 -8.72
C ARG A 323 13.24 16.57 -7.39
N ALA A 324 11.93 16.81 -7.41
CA ALA A 324 11.14 16.90 -6.18
C ALA A 324 11.08 15.55 -5.46
N ASN A 325 10.85 14.46 -6.19
CA ASN A 325 10.84 13.10 -5.62
C ASN A 325 12.22 12.70 -5.09
N ALA A 326 13.31 13.06 -5.77
CA ALA A 326 14.68 12.80 -5.31
C ALA A 326 14.99 13.56 -4.01
N ALA A 327 14.67 14.85 -3.94
CA ALA A 327 14.88 15.68 -2.76
C ALA A 327 14.07 15.15 -1.55
N LEU A 328 12.80 14.82 -1.74
CA LEU A 328 11.98 14.25 -0.67
C LEU A 328 12.56 12.90 -0.18
N THR A 329 13.01 12.06 -1.11
CA THR A 329 13.61 10.76 -0.77
C THR A 329 14.85 10.95 0.12
N ASP A 330 15.74 11.89 -0.22
CA ASP A 330 16.93 12.19 0.60
C ASP A 330 16.53 12.69 1.99
N ILE A 331 15.62 13.66 2.07
CA ILE A 331 15.17 14.23 3.36
C ILE A 331 14.59 13.14 4.26
N VAL A 332 13.69 12.29 3.75
CA VAL A 332 13.09 11.23 4.55
C VAL A 332 14.13 10.23 5.03
N LYS A 333 15.10 9.84 4.19
CA LYS A 333 16.20 8.94 4.59
C LYS A 333 17.07 9.54 5.68
N ARG A 334 17.32 10.84 5.65
CA ARG A 334 18.07 11.55 6.71
C ARG A 334 17.28 11.61 8.02
N VAL A 335 15.95 11.77 7.95
CA VAL A 335 15.09 11.69 9.13
C VAL A 335 15.08 10.26 9.71
N GLU A 336 14.99 9.23 8.88
CA GLU A 336 15.10 7.82 9.32
C GLU A 336 16.40 7.53 10.08
N ARG A 337 17.51 8.11 9.62
CA ARG A 337 18.83 7.95 10.27
C ARG A 337 19.04 8.86 11.47
N ASN A 338 18.03 9.65 11.86
CA ASN A 338 18.10 10.66 12.93
C ASN A 338 19.12 11.77 12.68
N GLU A 339 19.50 12.01 11.42
CA GLU A 339 20.35 13.14 11.00
C GLU A 339 19.55 14.45 10.97
N LEU A 340 18.23 14.33 10.76
CA LEU A 340 17.27 15.42 10.81
C LEU A 340 16.11 15.06 11.74
N ARG A 341 15.49 16.07 12.35
CA ARG A 341 14.20 15.90 13.03
C ARG A 341 13.07 16.21 12.05
N PRO A 342 11.90 15.56 12.16
CA PRO A 342 10.74 15.93 11.36
C PRO A 342 10.39 17.41 11.55
N ASP A 343 10.35 18.19 10.45
CA ASP A 343 10.07 19.64 10.49
C ASP A 343 9.47 20.09 9.15
N PRO A 344 8.35 20.85 9.14
CA PRO A 344 7.77 21.41 7.92
C PRO A 344 8.73 22.30 7.11
N ARG A 345 9.72 22.92 7.76
CA ARG A 345 10.73 23.77 7.10
C ARG A 345 11.56 23.03 6.07
N HIS A 346 11.72 21.71 6.20
CA HIS A 346 12.43 20.91 5.18
C HIS A 346 11.79 21.02 3.80
N ILE A 347 10.51 21.35 3.74
CA ILE A 347 9.76 21.50 2.48
C ILE A 347 9.57 22.98 2.14
N SER A 348 9.18 23.82 3.12
CA SER A 348 8.88 25.24 2.85
C SER A 348 10.12 26.05 2.45
N GLU A 349 11.31 25.64 2.87
CA GLU A 349 12.59 26.28 2.55
C GLU A 349 13.35 25.56 1.42
N LEU A 350 12.82 24.44 0.92
CA LEU A 350 13.45 23.63 -0.13
C LEU A 350 13.51 24.39 -1.46
N ARG A 351 14.72 24.53 -2.00
CA ARG A 351 14.95 25.07 -3.33
C ARG A 351 15.37 23.92 -4.26
N LEU A 352 14.57 23.69 -5.29
CA LEU A 352 14.91 22.75 -6.35
C LEU A 352 15.67 23.51 -7.46
N ASN A 353 16.99 23.38 -7.45
CA ASN A 353 17.84 23.96 -8.49
C ASN A 353 17.76 23.19 -9.81
#